data_a2d46823c351aee3b35a25800b7efae7
#
_entry.id   a2d46823c351aee3b35a25800b7efae7
#
_cell.length_a   1.000
_cell.length_b   1.000
_cell.length_c   1.000
_cell.angle_alpha   90.00
_cell.angle_beta   90.00
_cell.angle_gamma   90.00
#
_symmetry.space_group_name_H-M   'P 1'
#
loop_
_entity.id
_entity.type
_entity.pdbx_description
1 polymer ?
#
loop_
_entity_poly.entity_id
_entity_poly.type
_entity_poly.pdbx_seq_one_letter_code
_entity_poly.pdbx_strand_id
1 'polypeptide(L)'
;RYFLDHVAGWILELDRGEGIPWKGNYSSWLDQKTKRMALEEKQASKRRKTLERELEWVRMAPKARQAKGKARLSSYDRLLNEDQKQKEERLEIFIPNGPRLGNKVIEAQHLAKAFGNKKLFNDLSFALPPNGIVGVIGPNGAGKTTLFRLIMGQEKPDNGSFDVGETVKIAYVDQTHHDLLPDKTVYEVISGGTETFRMGGRDVNARAYLSKFNFTGADQEKKIGVLSGGERNRLHLAMALKEEGNVLLLDEPTNDIDVNTLRALEEGLDDFAGCAVVVSHDRWFLDRICTHILSFEGDGNVVYYEGSYSDYEQYKRDHNDGKEPTRRRYRKLME
;
A
#
# COMPACT_ATOMS: atom_id res chain seq x y z
N ARG A 1 -7.35 -12.29 -4.06
CA ARG A 1 -7.94 -11.64 -5.25
C ARG A 1 -7.89 -12.56 -6.46
N TYR A 2 -6.72 -13.08 -6.84
CA TYR A 2 -6.56 -14.03 -7.95
C TYR A 2 -7.51 -15.24 -7.85
N PHE A 3 -7.63 -15.83 -6.64
CA PHE A 3 -8.56 -16.93 -6.38
C PHE A 3 -10.02 -16.50 -6.60
N LEU A 4 -10.40 -15.33 -6.09
CA LEU A 4 -11.76 -14.80 -6.27
C LEU A 4 -12.08 -14.53 -7.73
N ASP A 5 -11.10 -14.09 -8.50
CA ASP A 5 -11.29 -13.80 -9.93
C ASP A 5 -11.57 -15.06 -10.76
N HIS A 6 -11.01 -16.21 -10.36
CA HIS A 6 -11.15 -17.48 -11.08
C HIS A 6 -12.28 -18.39 -10.57
N VAL A 7 -12.75 -18.17 -9.32
CA VAL A 7 -13.69 -19.08 -8.66
C VAL A 7 -15.03 -18.41 -8.34
N ALA A 8 -15.03 -17.11 -8.03
CA ALA A 8 -16.25 -16.44 -7.59
C ALA A 8 -17.15 -16.06 -8.78
N GLY A 9 -18.41 -16.50 -8.74
CA GLY A 9 -19.46 -16.03 -9.65
C GLY A 9 -20.28 -14.87 -9.08
N TRP A 10 -20.16 -14.63 -7.78
CA TRP A 10 -20.78 -13.54 -7.05
C TRP A 10 -19.84 -13.03 -5.95
N ILE A 11 -19.83 -11.73 -5.73
CA ILE A 11 -19.09 -11.07 -4.65
C ILE A 11 -20.09 -10.32 -3.77
N LEU A 12 -20.01 -10.53 -2.45
CA LEU A 12 -20.73 -9.73 -1.47
C LEU A 12 -19.74 -8.73 -0.88
N GLU A 13 -19.93 -7.46 -1.23
CA GLU A 13 -19.17 -6.36 -0.63
C GLU A 13 -19.87 -5.92 0.65
N LEU A 14 -19.11 -5.84 1.73
CA LEU A 14 -19.55 -5.23 2.99
C LEU A 14 -19.03 -3.80 3.03
N ASP A 15 -19.92 -2.83 2.81
CA ASP A 15 -19.57 -1.42 2.77
C ASP A 15 -20.56 -0.63 3.64
N ARG A 16 -20.05 0.21 4.54
CA ARG A 16 -20.83 1.09 5.43
C ARG A 16 -21.93 0.39 6.23
N GLY A 17 -21.71 -0.86 6.62
CA GLY A 17 -22.67 -1.68 7.35
C GLY A 17 -23.75 -2.31 6.48
N GLU A 18 -23.68 -2.15 5.17
CA GLU A 18 -24.56 -2.78 4.19
C GLU A 18 -23.85 -3.87 3.41
N GLY A 19 -24.58 -4.92 3.03
CA GLY A 19 -24.09 -5.98 2.15
C GLY A 19 -24.55 -5.73 0.72
N ILE A 20 -23.63 -5.46 -0.19
CA ILE A 20 -23.93 -5.15 -1.60
C ILE A 20 -23.54 -6.36 -2.45
N PRO A 21 -24.50 -7.11 -3.03
CA PRO A 21 -24.20 -8.24 -3.88
C PRO A 21 -23.83 -7.79 -5.30
N TRP A 22 -22.74 -8.31 -5.81
CA TRP A 22 -22.25 -8.06 -7.15
C TRP A 22 -22.19 -9.37 -7.95
N LYS A 23 -22.69 -9.36 -9.16
CA LYS A 23 -22.62 -10.51 -10.05
C LYS A 23 -21.34 -10.45 -10.86
N GLY A 24 -20.56 -11.53 -10.82
CA GLY A 24 -19.32 -11.68 -11.57
C GLY A 24 -18.14 -12.01 -10.66
N ASN A 25 -16.96 -12.04 -11.26
CA ASN A 25 -15.67 -12.27 -10.59
C ASN A 25 -15.09 -10.96 -10.02
N TYR A 26 -13.89 -11.04 -9.43
CA TYR A 26 -13.25 -9.89 -8.79
C TYR A 26 -12.98 -8.73 -9.77
N SER A 27 -12.52 -9.02 -10.99
CA SER A 27 -12.28 -8.01 -12.02
C SER A 27 -13.58 -7.28 -12.42
N SER A 28 -14.64 -8.05 -12.62
CA SER A 28 -15.98 -7.50 -12.92
C SER A 28 -16.53 -6.64 -11.78
N TRP A 29 -16.33 -7.08 -10.52
CA TRP A 29 -16.69 -6.27 -9.35
C TRP A 29 -15.91 -4.96 -9.30
N LEU A 30 -14.61 -4.99 -9.58
CA LEU A 30 -13.75 -3.80 -9.57
C LEU A 30 -14.20 -2.77 -10.61
N ASP A 31 -14.53 -3.21 -11.82
CA ASP A 31 -15.06 -2.35 -12.88
C ASP A 31 -16.40 -1.71 -12.50
N GLN A 32 -17.31 -2.51 -11.94
CA GLN A 32 -18.62 -2.04 -11.49
C GLN A 32 -18.48 -1.04 -10.35
N LYS A 33 -17.60 -1.34 -9.38
CA LYS A 33 -17.27 -0.42 -8.25
C LYS A 33 -16.68 0.88 -8.76
N THR A 34 -15.73 0.84 -9.70
CA THR A 34 -15.11 2.04 -10.28
C THR A 34 -16.15 2.92 -11.00
N LYS A 35 -17.06 2.31 -11.77
CA LYS A 35 -18.16 3.03 -12.42
C LYS A 35 -19.13 3.65 -11.42
N ARG A 36 -19.45 2.92 -10.34
CA ARG A 36 -20.29 3.44 -9.25
C ARG A 36 -19.62 4.64 -8.56
N MET A 37 -18.34 4.53 -8.21
CA MET A 37 -17.59 5.62 -7.61
C MET A 37 -17.52 6.85 -8.52
N ALA A 38 -17.31 6.68 -9.82
CA ALA A 38 -17.33 7.79 -10.78
C ALA A 38 -18.71 8.48 -10.89
N LEU A 39 -19.80 7.72 -10.77
CA LEU A 39 -21.15 8.27 -10.71
C LEU A 39 -21.42 9.01 -9.41
N GLU A 40 -20.99 8.45 -8.28
CA GLU A 40 -21.08 9.09 -6.95
C GLU A 40 -20.27 10.39 -6.92
N GLU A 41 -19.09 10.42 -7.53
CA GLU A 41 -18.27 11.62 -7.66
C GLU A 41 -18.93 12.72 -8.49
N LYS A 42 -19.55 12.37 -9.63
CA LYS A 42 -20.34 13.32 -10.43
C LYS A 42 -21.53 13.87 -9.65
N GLN A 43 -22.18 13.03 -8.84
CA GLN A 43 -23.26 13.45 -7.97
C GLN A 43 -22.76 14.36 -6.83
N ALA A 44 -21.62 14.01 -6.20
CA ALA A 44 -20.96 14.82 -5.18
C ALA A 44 -20.53 16.19 -5.71
N SER A 45 -19.97 16.25 -6.92
CA SER A 45 -19.64 17.52 -7.58
C SER A 45 -20.88 18.41 -7.84
N LYS A 46 -21.98 17.81 -8.28
CA LYS A 46 -23.28 18.53 -8.44
C LYS A 46 -23.81 19.02 -7.10
N ARG A 47 -23.75 18.18 -6.05
CA ARG A 47 -24.16 18.57 -4.68
C ARG A 47 -23.31 19.74 -4.16
N ARG A 48 -21.99 19.68 -4.35
CA ARG A 48 -21.07 20.74 -3.93
C ARG A 48 -21.41 22.09 -4.56
N LYS A 49 -21.68 22.12 -5.87
CA LYS A 49 -22.16 23.34 -6.57
C LYS A 49 -23.50 23.82 -6.03
N THR A 50 -24.36 22.90 -5.58
CA THR A 50 -25.64 23.27 -4.94
C THR A 50 -25.40 23.83 -3.56
N LEU A 51 -24.50 23.22 -2.78
CA LEU A 51 -24.11 23.64 -1.44
C LEU A 51 -23.47 25.04 -1.45
N GLU A 52 -22.60 25.32 -2.42
CA GLU A 52 -22.00 26.66 -2.63
C GLU A 52 -23.09 27.73 -2.91
N ARG A 53 -24.05 27.41 -3.78
CA ARG A 53 -25.20 28.33 -4.06
C ARG A 53 -26.09 28.52 -2.84
N GLU A 54 -26.34 27.48 -2.06
CA GLU A 54 -27.13 27.59 -0.82
C GLU A 54 -26.35 28.35 0.26
N LEU A 55 -25.02 28.22 0.32
CA LEU A 55 -24.15 28.96 1.22
C LEU A 55 -24.17 30.47 0.91
N GLU A 56 -24.10 30.83 -0.38
CA GLU A 56 -24.25 32.23 -0.81
C GLU A 56 -25.61 32.79 -0.39
N TRP A 57 -26.68 32.00 -0.56
CA TRP A 57 -28.01 32.42 -0.13
C TRP A 57 -28.11 32.57 1.40
N VAL A 58 -27.48 31.67 2.18
CA VAL A 58 -27.44 31.77 3.66
C VAL A 58 -26.67 33.02 4.11
N ARG A 59 -25.66 33.44 3.36
CA ARG A 59 -24.86 34.67 3.63
C ARG A 59 -25.59 35.97 3.26
N MET A 60 -26.64 35.93 2.45
CA MET A 60 -27.42 37.11 2.10
C MET A 60 -28.20 37.70 3.31
N ALA A 61 -28.47 39.00 3.27
CA ALA A 61 -29.02 39.77 4.38
C ALA A 61 -30.37 39.23 4.91
N PRO A 62 -30.70 39.46 6.21
CA PRO A 62 -31.88 38.90 6.89
C PRO A 62 -33.24 39.20 6.23
N LYS A 63 -33.38 40.30 5.54
CA LYS A 63 -34.66 40.70 4.85
C LYS A 63 -35.05 39.76 3.70
N ALA A 64 -34.10 38.98 3.13
CA ALA A 64 -34.38 38.02 2.07
C ALA A 64 -34.79 36.64 2.60
N ARG A 65 -34.76 36.41 3.93
CA ARG A 65 -34.96 35.12 4.59
C ARG A 65 -36.40 34.85 5.04
N GLN A 66 -37.33 35.70 4.80
CA GLN A 66 -38.70 35.58 5.38
C GLN A 66 -39.43 34.32 4.88
N ALA A 67 -40.03 33.57 5.81
CA ALA A 67 -40.98 32.47 5.72
C ALA A 67 -40.61 31.15 5.07
N LYS A 68 -39.70 31.07 4.09
CA LYS A 68 -39.24 29.79 3.46
C LYS A 68 -37.86 29.30 3.95
N GLY A 69 -37.29 30.02 4.94
CA GLY A 69 -35.89 29.79 5.36
C GLY A 69 -35.64 28.52 6.14
N LYS A 70 -36.59 28.02 6.95
CA LYS A 70 -36.34 26.91 7.88
C LYS A 70 -36.17 25.57 7.17
N ALA A 71 -36.98 25.28 6.16
CA ALA A 71 -36.87 24.05 5.36
C ALA A 71 -35.60 24.04 4.50
N ARG A 72 -35.18 25.23 4.01
CA ARG A 72 -33.97 25.37 3.19
C ARG A 72 -32.70 25.29 4.03
N LEU A 73 -32.69 25.83 5.26
CA LEU A 73 -31.61 25.64 6.24
C LEU A 73 -31.48 24.16 6.63
N SER A 74 -32.58 23.49 6.93
CA SER A 74 -32.58 22.06 7.23
C SER A 74 -32.07 21.20 6.04
N SER A 75 -32.40 21.59 4.80
CA SER A 75 -31.82 20.94 3.59
C SER A 75 -30.32 21.20 3.45
N TYR A 76 -29.87 22.42 3.77
CA TYR A 76 -28.45 22.75 3.77
C TYR A 76 -27.67 21.94 4.81
N ASP A 77 -28.15 21.88 6.06
CA ASP A 77 -27.54 21.10 7.13
C ASP A 77 -27.47 19.60 6.78
N ARG A 78 -28.52 19.06 6.16
CA ARG A 78 -28.50 17.66 5.68
C ARG A 78 -27.47 17.44 4.59
N LEU A 79 -27.40 18.32 3.58
CA LEU A 79 -26.42 18.25 2.51
C LEU A 79 -24.98 18.40 3.03
N LEU A 80 -24.75 19.26 4.02
CA LEU A 80 -23.47 19.47 4.67
C LEU A 80 -23.01 18.19 5.41
N ASN A 81 -23.89 17.57 6.18
CA ASN A 81 -23.62 16.34 6.89
C ASN A 81 -23.35 15.15 5.96
N GLU A 82 -24.07 15.09 4.81
CA GLU A 82 -23.81 14.07 3.78
C GLU A 82 -22.47 14.31 3.08
N ASP A 83 -22.08 15.55 2.80
CA ASP A 83 -20.80 15.91 2.16
C ASP A 83 -19.60 15.65 3.10
N GLN A 84 -19.78 15.88 4.41
CA GLN A 84 -18.77 15.54 5.42
C GLN A 84 -18.53 14.03 5.50
N LYS A 85 -19.58 13.20 5.53
CA LYS A 85 -19.45 11.74 5.50
C LYS A 85 -18.72 11.22 4.27
N GLN A 86 -18.91 11.85 3.10
CA GLN A 86 -18.22 11.43 1.86
C GLN A 86 -16.76 11.88 1.79
N LYS A 87 -16.40 12.99 2.45
CA LYS A 87 -14.99 13.45 2.51
C LYS A 87 -14.10 12.60 3.41
N GLU A 88 -14.67 11.98 4.44
CA GLU A 88 -13.92 11.06 5.33
C GLU A 88 -13.49 9.76 4.64
N GLU A 89 -13.96 9.49 3.41
CA GLU A 89 -13.78 8.21 2.72
C GLU A 89 -12.73 8.20 1.61
N ARG A 90 -12.15 9.33 1.22
CA ARG A 90 -11.03 9.36 0.27
C ARG A 90 -9.72 9.25 1.03
N LEU A 91 -9.21 8.04 1.06
CA LEU A 91 -7.88 7.76 1.57
C LEU A 91 -6.87 8.15 0.48
N GLU A 92 -6.03 9.14 0.76
CA GLU A 92 -4.90 9.54 -0.09
C GLU A 92 -3.62 9.33 0.71
N ILE A 93 -2.82 8.31 0.37
CA ILE A 93 -1.50 8.11 0.96
C ILE A 93 -0.50 8.90 0.13
N PHE A 94 0.03 9.97 0.71
CA PHE A 94 1.12 10.73 0.13
C PHE A 94 2.45 10.16 0.61
N ILE A 95 3.29 9.70 -0.33
CA ILE A 95 4.66 9.26 -0.06
C ILE A 95 5.58 10.45 -0.34
N PRO A 96 6.25 11.00 0.68
CA PRO A 96 7.14 12.13 0.46
C PRO A 96 8.36 11.68 -0.35
N ASN A 97 8.72 12.48 -1.32
CA ASN A 97 9.98 12.28 -2.02
C ASN A 97 11.13 12.62 -1.07
N GLY A 98 11.97 11.66 -0.79
CA GLY A 98 13.23 11.87 -0.08
C GLY A 98 14.23 12.69 -0.90
N PRO A 99 15.51 12.72 -0.51
CA PRO A 99 16.57 13.31 -1.31
C PRO A 99 16.57 12.75 -2.74
N ARG A 100 16.91 13.59 -3.73
CA ARG A 100 16.97 13.13 -5.13
C ARG A 100 17.93 11.94 -5.24
N LEU A 101 17.45 10.85 -5.82
CA LEU A 101 18.30 9.70 -6.15
C LEU A 101 19.31 10.09 -7.24
N GLY A 102 20.55 9.63 -7.08
CA GLY A 102 21.56 9.66 -8.13
C GLY A 102 21.26 8.59 -9.20
N ASN A 103 22.14 8.50 -10.19
CA ASN A 103 22.05 7.47 -11.24
C ASN A 103 22.27 6.05 -10.67
N LYS A 104 23.00 5.93 -9.57
CA LYS A 104 23.23 4.68 -8.85
C LYS A 104 22.34 4.65 -7.62
N VAL A 105 21.51 3.60 -7.52
CA VAL A 105 20.66 3.36 -6.35
C VAL A 105 21.32 2.29 -5.47
N ILE A 106 21.11 1.04 -5.75
CA ILE A 106 21.73 -0.10 -5.08
C ILE A 106 22.05 -1.16 -6.13
N GLU A 107 23.31 -1.52 -6.24
CA GLU A 107 23.78 -2.59 -7.12
C GLU A 107 24.27 -3.75 -6.27
N ALA A 108 23.77 -4.93 -6.55
CA ALA A 108 24.20 -6.18 -5.96
C ALA A 108 25.10 -6.92 -6.94
N GLN A 109 26.27 -7.37 -6.48
CA GLN A 109 27.25 -8.05 -7.32
C GLN A 109 27.62 -9.39 -6.70
N HIS A 110 27.29 -10.47 -7.42
CA HIS A 110 27.67 -11.86 -7.10
C HIS A 110 27.31 -12.28 -5.66
N LEU A 111 26.13 -11.83 -5.18
CA LEU A 111 25.69 -12.14 -3.83
C LEU A 111 25.41 -13.62 -3.64
N ALA A 112 25.92 -14.16 -2.56
CA ALA A 112 25.55 -15.49 -2.08
C ALA A 112 25.19 -15.44 -0.60
N LYS A 113 24.18 -16.21 -0.20
CA LYS A 113 23.77 -16.38 1.20
C LYS A 113 23.21 -17.76 1.45
N ALA A 114 23.66 -18.39 2.52
CA ALA A 114 23.13 -19.65 3.00
C ALA A 114 22.99 -19.65 4.53
N PHE A 115 22.07 -20.44 5.05
CA PHE A 115 21.97 -20.74 6.48
C PHE A 115 22.09 -22.25 6.68
N GLY A 116 23.21 -22.69 7.22
CA GLY A 116 23.56 -24.12 7.32
C GLY A 116 23.54 -24.77 5.94
N ASN A 117 22.70 -25.78 5.76
CA ASN A 117 22.59 -26.51 4.48
C ASN A 117 21.60 -25.86 3.49
N LYS A 118 20.88 -24.80 3.90
CA LYS A 118 19.88 -24.14 3.05
C LYS A 118 20.51 -22.95 2.32
N LYS A 119 20.72 -23.13 1.01
CA LYS A 119 21.11 -22.02 0.12
C LYS A 119 19.89 -21.17 -0.18
N LEU A 120 19.99 -19.87 0.06
CA LEU A 120 18.93 -18.91 -0.27
C LEU A 120 19.10 -18.36 -1.69
N PHE A 121 20.30 -17.95 -2.03
CA PHE A 121 20.70 -17.56 -3.38
C PHE A 121 22.22 -17.74 -3.55
N ASN A 122 22.59 -17.91 -4.80
CA ASN A 122 23.98 -18.09 -5.20
C ASN A 122 24.21 -17.28 -6.47
N ASP A 123 25.26 -16.43 -6.46
CA ASP A 123 25.63 -15.58 -7.60
C ASP A 123 24.52 -14.61 -8.07
N LEU A 124 23.80 -14.00 -7.12
CA LEU A 124 22.75 -13.03 -7.41
C LEU A 124 23.34 -11.67 -7.74
N SER A 125 23.08 -11.16 -8.94
CA SER A 125 23.46 -9.82 -9.38
C SER A 125 22.24 -9.08 -9.94
N PHE A 126 22.02 -7.86 -9.46
CA PHE A 126 20.94 -6.98 -9.94
C PHE A 126 21.27 -5.51 -9.64
N ALA A 127 20.60 -4.61 -10.31
CA ALA A 127 20.64 -3.18 -10.00
C ALA A 127 19.22 -2.65 -9.79
N LEU A 128 19.00 -1.92 -8.71
CA LEU A 128 17.72 -1.26 -8.48
C LEU A 128 17.60 -0.04 -9.42
N PRO A 129 16.52 0.06 -10.19
CA PRO A 129 16.32 1.15 -11.12
C PRO A 129 15.96 2.45 -10.39
N PRO A 130 16.51 3.61 -10.76
CA PRO A 130 15.99 4.89 -10.29
C PRO A 130 14.54 5.07 -10.77
N ASN A 131 13.66 5.51 -9.89
CA ASN A 131 12.22 5.68 -10.15
C ASN A 131 11.48 4.41 -10.60
N GLY A 132 11.97 3.23 -10.21
CA GLY A 132 11.33 1.97 -10.53
C GLY A 132 10.84 1.24 -9.29
N ILE A 133 9.91 0.31 -9.51
CA ILE A 133 9.35 -0.55 -8.47
C ILE A 133 9.71 -1.99 -8.77
N VAL A 134 10.45 -2.62 -7.84
CA VAL A 134 10.89 -4.02 -7.97
C VAL A 134 10.02 -4.90 -7.10
N GLY A 135 9.24 -5.77 -7.72
CA GLY A 135 8.44 -6.80 -7.03
C GLY A 135 9.30 -8.01 -6.69
N VAL A 136 9.34 -8.39 -5.42
CA VAL A 136 10.07 -9.57 -4.95
C VAL A 136 9.09 -10.71 -4.69
N ILE A 137 9.22 -11.80 -5.42
CA ILE A 137 8.32 -12.95 -5.35
C ILE A 137 9.07 -14.23 -5.02
N GLY A 138 8.36 -15.22 -4.50
CA GLY A 138 8.91 -16.54 -4.20
C GLY A 138 8.26 -17.19 -2.99
N PRO A 139 8.54 -18.48 -2.73
CA PRO A 139 7.95 -19.20 -1.61
C PRO A 139 8.39 -18.65 -0.25
N ASN A 140 7.64 -19.00 0.80
CA ASN A 140 8.02 -18.62 2.17
C ASN A 140 9.35 -19.27 2.55
N GLY A 141 10.22 -18.47 3.19
CA GLY A 141 11.56 -18.89 3.59
C GLY A 141 12.55 -19.01 2.43
N ALA A 142 12.26 -18.45 1.23
CA ALA A 142 13.19 -18.43 0.10
C ALA A 142 14.33 -17.42 0.29
N GLY A 143 14.23 -16.50 1.24
CA GLY A 143 15.27 -15.50 1.52
C GLY A 143 14.86 -14.05 1.22
N LYS A 144 13.59 -13.77 0.94
CA LYS A 144 13.09 -12.42 0.62
C LYS A 144 13.41 -11.40 1.71
N THR A 145 13.00 -11.66 2.95
CA THR A 145 13.30 -10.82 4.11
C THR A 145 14.80 -10.77 4.42
N THR A 146 15.55 -11.88 4.16
CA THR A 146 17.00 -11.89 4.30
C THR A 146 17.66 -10.92 3.31
N LEU A 147 17.17 -10.86 2.08
CA LEU A 147 17.66 -9.89 1.09
C LEU A 147 17.47 -8.45 1.61
N PHE A 148 16.34 -8.12 2.22
CA PHE A 148 16.12 -6.79 2.82
C PHE A 148 17.10 -6.50 3.95
N ARG A 149 17.35 -7.47 4.84
CA ARG A 149 18.35 -7.32 5.91
C ARG A 149 19.77 -7.12 5.38
N LEU A 150 20.11 -7.77 4.29
CA LEU A 150 21.39 -7.57 3.61
C LEU A 150 21.49 -6.16 3.01
N ILE A 151 20.44 -5.69 2.32
CA ILE A 151 20.38 -4.32 1.76
C ILE A 151 20.53 -3.27 2.87
N MET A 152 19.91 -3.50 4.04
CA MET A 152 20.01 -2.61 5.20
C MET A 152 21.33 -2.73 5.97
N GLY A 153 22.20 -3.67 5.60
CA GLY A 153 23.46 -3.95 6.32
C GLY A 153 23.29 -4.60 7.70
N GLN A 154 22.08 -5.08 8.03
CA GLN A 154 21.78 -5.82 9.27
C GLN A 154 22.32 -7.25 9.24
N GLU A 155 22.54 -7.77 8.05
CA GLU A 155 23.13 -9.08 7.79
C GLU A 155 24.27 -8.93 6.78
N LYS A 156 25.24 -9.83 6.79
CA LYS A 156 26.35 -9.83 5.81
C LYS A 156 26.15 -10.95 4.80
N PRO A 157 26.41 -10.71 3.51
CA PRO A 157 26.44 -11.77 2.51
C PRO A 157 27.63 -12.71 2.79
N ASP A 158 27.52 -13.97 2.39
CA ASP A 158 28.61 -14.94 2.48
C ASP A 158 29.63 -14.70 1.37
N ASN A 159 29.17 -14.20 0.21
CA ASN A 159 30.01 -13.75 -0.91
C ASN A 159 29.34 -12.58 -1.62
N GLY A 160 30.10 -11.81 -2.39
CA GLY A 160 29.63 -10.64 -3.12
C GLY A 160 29.55 -9.37 -2.26
N SER A 161 29.02 -8.32 -2.85
CA SER A 161 28.90 -7.00 -2.20
C SER A 161 27.73 -6.20 -2.73
N PHE A 162 27.32 -5.21 -1.93
CA PHE A 162 26.42 -4.14 -2.39
C PHE A 162 27.23 -2.88 -2.63
N ASP A 163 26.93 -2.21 -3.74
CA ASP A 163 27.37 -0.86 -4.00
C ASP A 163 26.16 0.07 -3.90
N VAL A 164 26.13 0.87 -2.84
CA VAL A 164 24.99 1.73 -2.48
C VAL A 164 25.32 3.17 -2.83
N GLY A 165 24.41 3.84 -3.54
CA GLY A 165 24.58 5.23 -3.92
C GLY A 165 24.65 6.16 -2.69
N GLU A 166 25.48 7.20 -2.75
CA GLU A 166 25.72 8.13 -1.64
C GLU A 166 24.46 8.89 -1.17
N THR A 167 23.48 9.06 -2.06
CA THR A 167 22.23 9.77 -1.77
C THR A 167 21.11 8.86 -1.28
N VAL A 168 21.36 7.57 -1.19
CA VAL A 168 20.35 6.58 -0.80
C VAL A 168 20.00 6.73 0.67
N LYS A 169 18.71 6.89 0.93
CA LYS A 169 18.11 6.87 2.25
C LYS A 169 17.00 5.82 2.27
N ILE A 170 17.24 4.73 2.98
CA ILE A 170 16.30 3.60 3.04
C ILE A 170 15.23 3.88 4.10
N ALA A 171 13.95 3.67 3.74
CA ALA A 171 12.85 3.52 4.68
C ALA A 171 12.30 2.10 4.57
N TYR A 172 12.14 1.42 5.70
CA TYR A 172 11.76 0.03 5.78
C TYR A 172 10.46 -0.19 6.54
N VAL A 173 9.55 -0.94 5.94
CA VAL A 173 8.32 -1.41 6.58
C VAL A 173 8.49 -2.89 6.87
N ASP A 174 8.67 -3.22 8.16
CA ASP A 174 8.85 -4.60 8.64
C ASP A 174 7.49 -5.30 8.85
N GLN A 175 7.46 -6.58 8.59
CA GLN A 175 6.32 -7.45 8.90
C GLN A 175 6.13 -7.69 10.41
N THR A 176 7.20 -7.58 11.21
CA THR A 176 7.23 -8.09 12.61
C THR A 176 6.86 -7.08 13.68
N HIS A 177 6.63 -5.80 13.35
CA HIS A 177 6.09 -4.78 14.26
C HIS A 177 6.83 -4.62 15.61
N HIS A 178 8.13 -4.93 15.69
CA HIS A 178 8.88 -4.94 16.95
C HIS A 178 9.06 -3.56 17.61
N ASP A 179 8.96 -2.48 16.82
CA ASP A 179 9.24 -1.12 17.30
C ASP A 179 8.04 -0.41 17.93
N LEU A 180 6.87 -1.04 17.95
CA LEU A 180 5.65 -0.45 18.48
C LEU A 180 5.51 -0.71 19.99
N LEU A 181 5.63 0.34 20.80
CA LEU A 181 5.37 0.30 22.23
C LEU A 181 3.87 0.19 22.50
N PRO A 182 3.37 -0.91 23.11
CA PRO A 182 1.93 -1.16 23.26
C PRO A 182 1.17 -0.10 24.05
N ASP A 183 1.84 0.58 24.97
CA ASP A 183 1.23 1.57 25.88
C ASP A 183 1.05 2.95 25.27
N LYS A 184 1.76 3.26 24.18
CA LYS A 184 1.62 4.54 23.47
C LYS A 184 0.36 4.57 22.62
N THR A 185 -0.18 5.76 22.41
CA THR A 185 -1.28 5.98 21.46
C THR A 185 -0.76 6.10 20.04
N VAL A 186 -1.64 5.88 19.06
CA VAL A 186 -1.37 6.09 17.64
C VAL A 186 -0.84 7.51 17.39
N TYR A 187 -1.49 8.50 18.04
CA TYR A 187 -1.07 9.90 17.94
C TYR A 187 0.33 10.13 18.50
N GLU A 188 0.64 9.62 19.70
CA GLU A 188 1.96 9.82 20.34
C GLU A 188 3.11 9.27 19.51
N VAL A 189 2.91 8.13 18.83
CA VAL A 189 3.95 7.51 18.00
C VAL A 189 4.24 8.33 16.75
N ILE A 190 3.22 8.86 16.09
CA ILE A 190 3.41 9.67 14.88
C ILE A 190 3.85 11.09 15.23
N SER A 191 3.27 11.70 16.29
CA SER A 191 3.55 13.09 16.66
C SER A 191 4.94 13.24 17.29
N GLY A 192 5.44 12.18 17.97
CA GLY A 192 6.66 12.30 18.79
C GLY A 192 6.56 13.34 19.90
N GLY A 193 5.32 13.69 20.32
CA GLY A 193 5.03 14.70 21.32
C GLY A 193 4.88 16.12 20.77
N THR A 194 4.91 16.31 19.45
CA THR A 194 4.70 17.61 18.79
C THR A 194 3.42 17.58 17.94
N GLU A 195 2.69 18.68 17.88
CA GLU A 195 1.46 18.76 17.07
C GLU A 195 1.75 18.72 15.56
N THR A 196 2.88 19.27 15.17
CA THR A 196 3.36 19.29 13.79
C THR A 196 4.76 18.70 13.68
N PHE A 197 5.05 18.05 12.55
CA PHE A 197 6.38 17.59 12.19
C PHE A 197 6.69 17.98 10.75
N ARG A 198 7.98 18.07 10.44
CA ARG A 198 8.43 18.45 9.11
C ARG A 198 8.48 17.23 8.21
N MET A 199 7.88 17.34 7.01
CA MET A 199 7.86 16.28 6.01
C MET A 199 7.78 16.89 4.59
N GLY A 200 8.66 16.49 3.68
CA GLY A 200 8.74 17.05 2.32
C GLY A 200 9.05 18.55 2.33
N GLY A 201 9.80 19.03 3.34
CA GLY A 201 10.09 20.45 3.50
C GLY A 201 8.93 21.31 4.00
N ARG A 202 7.79 20.70 4.37
CA ARG A 202 6.58 21.37 4.87
C ARG A 202 6.26 20.92 6.29
N ASP A 203 5.62 21.80 7.05
CA ASP A 203 5.08 21.44 8.35
C ASP A 203 3.75 20.70 8.15
N VAL A 204 3.67 19.49 8.66
CA VAL A 204 2.50 18.61 8.55
C VAL A 204 1.91 18.39 9.94
N ASN A 205 0.61 18.61 10.08
CA ASN A 205 -0.11 18.33 11.31
C ASN A 205 -0.26 16.81 11.49
N ALA A 206 0.13 16.29 12.67
CA ALA A 206 0.16 14.86 12.95
C ALA A 206 -1.24 14.21 12.87
N ARG A 207 -2.29 14.90 13.30
CA ARG A 207 -3.66 14.39 13.23
C ARG A 207 -4.18 14.33 11.79
N ALA A 208 -3.88 15.36 10.98
CA ALA A 208 -4.21 15.37 9.57
C ALA A 208 -3.45 14.28 8.79
N TYR A 209 -2.19 14.03 9.15
CA TYR A 209 -1.40 12.93 8.58
C TYR A 209 -2.00 11.57 8.91
N LEU A 210 -2.35 11.32 10.17
CA LEU A 210 -2.99 10.07 10.61
C LEU A 210 -4.35 9.82 9.93
N SER A 211 -5.12 10.87 9.69
CA SER A 211 -6.39 10.75 8.96
C SER A 211 -6.22 10.20 7.55
N LYS A 212 -5.07 10.45 6.91
CA LYS A 212 -4.71 9.88 5.60
C LYS A 212 -4.46 8.36 5.64
N PHE A 213 -4.27 7.78 6.81
CA PHE A 213 -4.13 6.34 7.04
C PHE A 213 -5.37 5.73 7.71
N ASN A 214 -6.52 6.44 7.60
CA ASN A 214 -7.79 6.02 8.17
C ASN A 214 -7.78 5.88 9.70
N PHE A 215 -7.00 6.74 10.38
CA PHE A 215 -7.09 6.95 11.82
C PHE A 215 -7.78 8.28 12.08
N THR A 216 -9.08 8.26 12.38
CA THR A 216 -9.88 9.47 12.59
C THR A 216 -10.35 9.60 14.02
N GLY A 217 -10.48 10.83 14.51
CA GLY A 217 -11.05 11.14 15.83
C GLY A 217 -10.51 10.26 16.95
N ALA A 218 -11.37 9.42 17.54
CA ALA A 218 -11.03 8.56 18.67
C ALA A 218 -9.99 7.46 18.34
N ASP A 219 -9.83 7.09 17.06
CA ASP A 219 -8.87 6.06 16.68
C ASP A 219 -7.43 6.51 16.90
N GLN A 220 -7.17 7.81 16.83
CA GLN A 220 -5.84 8.38 17.09
C GLN A 220 -5.43 8.29 18.56
N GLU A 221 -6.40 8.21 19.47
CA GLU A 221 -6.17 8.07 20.92
C GLU A 221 -6.13 6.60 21.37
N LYS A 222 -6.38 5.64 20.46
CA LYS A 222 -6.25 4.21 20.78
C LYS A 222 -4.80 3.87 21.12
N LYS A 223 -4.61 3.05 22.14
CA LYS A 223 -3.32 2.44 22.44
C LYS A 223 -2.96 1.42 21.36
N ILE A 224 -1.68 1.33 21.02
CA ILE A 224 -1.17 0.41 20.00
C ILE A 224 -1.50 -1.05 20.34
N GLY A 225 -1.46 -1.41 21.62
CA GLY A 225 -1.76 -2.77 22.08
C GLY A 225 -3.18 -3.28 21.76
N VAL A 226 -4.14 -2.36 21.56
CA VAL A 226 -5.54 -2.73 21.23
C VAL A 226 -5.86 -2.64 19.74
N LEU A 227 -4.89 -2.24 18.89
CA LEU A 227 -5.09 -2.16 17.45
C LEU A 227 -5.25 -3.56 16.84
N SER A 228 -6.14 -3.68 15.86
CA SER A 228 -6.21 -4.83 14.97
C SER A 228 -4.94 -4.98 14.12
N GLY A 229 -4.73 -6.15 13.50
CA GLY A 229 -3.59 -6.38 12.59
C GLY A 229 -3.53 -5.34 11.47
N GLY A 230 -4.66 -5.07 10.82
CA GLY A 230 -4.74 -4.09 9.74
C GLY A 230 -4.49 -2.64 10.21
N GLU A 231 -4.99 -2.24 11.38
CA GLU A 231 -4.69 -0.93 11.97
C GLU A 231 -3.18 -0.82 12.29
N ARG A 232 -2.58 -1.87 12.81
CA ARG A 232 -1.15 -1.93 13.10
C ARG A 232 -0.30 -1.78 11.83
N ASN A 233 -0.65 -2.49 10.76
CA ASN A 233 0.03 -2.38 9.46
C ASN A 233 -0.08 -0.97 8.87
N ARG A 234 -1.24 -0.32 8.93
CA ARG A 234 -1.41 1.07 8.50
C ARG A 234 -0.56 2.04 9.31
N LEU A 235 -0.45 1.83 10.63
CA LEU A 235 0.39 2.66 11.48
C LEU A 235 1.88 2.49 11.14
N HIS A 236 2.35 1.26 10.94
CA HIS A 236 3.73 1.00 10.50
C HIS A 236 4.05 1.65 9.16
N LEU A 237 3.14 1.53 8.20
CA LEU A 237 3.28 2.21 6.92
C LEU A 237 3.39 3.72 7.10
N ALA A 238 2.52 4.31 7.94
CA ALA A 238 2.58 5.74 8.25
C ALA A 238 3.92 6.15 8.90
N MET A 239 4.45 5.34 9.81
CA MET A 239 5.76 5.60 10.45
C MET A 239 6.90 5.57 9.43
N ALA A 240 6.97 4.53 8.61
CA ALA A 240 8.04 4.36 7.62
C ALA A 240 8.01 5.47 6.56
N LEU A 241 6.83 5.84 6.08
CA LEU A 241 6.70 6.91 5.08
C LEU A 241 7.04 8.30 5.65
N LYS A 242 6.89 8.50 6.98
CA LYS A 242 7.32 9.72 7.66
C LYS A 242 8.84 9.92 7.62
N GLU A 243 9.62 8.85 7.48
CA GLU A 243 11.09 8.91 7.48
C GLU A 243 11.70 9.53 6.21
N GLU A 244 10.88 9.82 5.21
CA GLU A 244 11.32 10.44 3.93
C GLU A 244 12.45 9.67 3.23
N GLY A 245 12.35 8.36 3.17
CA GLY A 245 13.26 7.54 2.38
C GLY A 245 13.08 7.76 0.88
N ASN A 246 14.16 7.68 0.11
CA ASN A 246 14.10 7.66 -1.35
C ASN A 246 14.26 6.24 -1.93
N VAL A 247 14.53 5.26 -1.06
CA VAL A 247 14.44 3.83 -1.34
C VAL A 247 13.50 3.21 -0.29
N LEU A 248 12.36 2.71 -0.74
CA LEU A 248 11.37 2.08 0.13
C LEU A 248 11.52 0.56 0.05
N LEU A 249 11.69 -0.09 1.21
CA LEU A 249 11.63 -1.54 1.33
C LEU A 249 10.34 -1.91 2.04
N LEU A 250 9.42 -2.58 1.34
CA LEU A 250 8.10 -2.94 1.85
C LEU A 250 7.98 -4.46 1.93
N ASP A 251 7.97 -5.02 3.16
CA ASP A 251 7.85 -6.47 3.38
C ASP A 251 6.39 -6.83 3.67
N GLU A 252 5.71 -7.43 2.69
CA GLU A 252 4.31 -7.84 2.71
C GLU A 252 3.33 -6.70 3.12
N PRO A 253 3.43 -5.51 2.49
CA PRO A 253 2.57 -4.39 2.87
C PRO A 253 1.08 -4.62 2.56
N THR A 254 0.77 -5.66 1.80
CA THR A 254 -0.59 -6.02 1.39
C THR A 254 -1.32 -6.90 2.42
N ASN A 255 -0.62 -7.40 3.44
CA ASN A 255 -1.23 -8.26 4.45
C ASN A 255 -2.13 -7.44 5.38
N ASP A 256 -3.32 -7.97 5.67
CA ASP A 256 -4.30 -7.40 6.60
C ASP A 256 -4.72 -5.93 6.30
N ILE A 257 -4.45 -5.44 5.10
CA ILE A 257 -4.86 -4.10 4.65
C ILE A 257 -6.21 -4.18 3.89
N ASP A 258 -7.10 -3.25 4.19
CA ASP A 258 -8.36 -3.09 3.45
C ASP A 258 -8.13 -2.61 2.00
N VAL A 259 -9.13 -2.84 1.14
CA VAL A 259 -9.02 -2.55 -0.30
C VAL A 259 -8.80 -1.06 -0.59
N ASN A 260 -9.37 -0.16 0.23
CA ASN A 260 -9.23 1.28 0.01
C ASN A 260 -7.81 1.75 0.36
N THR A 261 -7.28 1.28 1.49
CA THR A 261 -5.89 1.57 1.90
C THR A 261 -4.89 1.01 0.89
N LEU A 262 -5.14 -0.20 0.39
CA LEU A 262 -4.25 -0.80 -0.62
C LEU A 262 -4.25 -0.01 -1.93
N ARG A 263 -5.41 0.48 -2.36
CA ARG A 263 -5.52 1.31 -3.56
C ARG A 263 -4.80 2.65 -3.38
N ALA A 264 -4.97 3.29 -2.21
CA ALA A 264 -4.25 4.51 -1.90
C ALA A 264 -2.72 4.30 -1.85
N LEU A 265 -2.26 3.11 -1.41
CA LEU A 265 -0.85 2.73 -1.46
C LEU A 265 -0.38 2.52 -2.90
N GLU A 266 -1.17 1.86 -3.76
CA GLU A 266 -0.88 1.73 -5.20
C GLU A 266 -0.69 3.10 -5.85
N GLU A 267 -1.64 4.02 -5.66
CA GLU A 267 -1.59 5.38 -6.19
C GLU A 267 -0.38 6.17 -5.64
N GLY A 268 -0.11 6.05 -4.32
CA GLY A 268 1.05 6.69 -3.70
C GLY A 268 2.40 6.16 -4.19
N LEU A 269 2.50 4.87 -4.51
CA LEU A 269 3.71 4.25 -5.06
C LEU A 269 3.92 4.64 -6.54
N ASP A 270 2.85 4.79 -7.31
CA ASP A 270 2.91 5.23 -8.71
C ASP A 270 3.42 6.69 -8.82
N ASP A 271 3.02 7.54 -7.86
CA ASP A 271 3.47 8.93 -7.77
C ASP A 271 4.86 9.09 -7.09
N PHE A 272 5.44 8.02 -6.57
CA PHE A 272 6.70 8.09 -5.84
C PHE A 272 7.90 8.21 -6.78
N ALA A 273 8.64 9.32 -6.69
CA ALA A 273 9.81 9.59 -7.51
C ALA A 273 11.12 8.90 -7.04
N GLY A 274 11.01 7.94 -6.13
CA GLY A 274 12.12 7.13 -5.63
C GLY A 274 12.15 5.72 -6.21
N CYS A 275 12.88 4.83 -5.56
CA CYS A 275 12.88 3.40 -5.85
C CYS A 275 12.12 2.65 -4.76
N ALA A 276 11.25 1.71 -5.12
CA ALA A 276 10.60 0.84 -4.16
C ALA A 276 10.92 -0.63 -4.44
N VAL A 277 11.16 -1.40 -3.38
CA VAL A 277 11.30 -2.86 -3.44
C VAL A 277 10.19 -3.45 -2.58
N VAL A 278 9.32 -4.23 -3.18
CA VAL A 278 8.09 -4.69 -2.55
C VAL A 278 8.02 -6.21 -2.56
N VAL A 279 8.08 -6.83 -1.40
CA VAL A 279 7.75 -8.25 -1.24
C VAL A 279 6.23 -8.35 -1.12
N SER A 280 5.57 -9.10 -1.98
CA SER A 280 4.14 -9.39 -1.84
C SER A 280 3.76 -10.72 -2.49
N HIS A 281 2.72 -11.34 -1.92
CA HIS A 281 2.03 -12.49 -2.51
C HIS A 281 0.80 -12.09 -3.33
N ASP A 282 0.41 -10.82 -3.32
CA ASP A 282 -0.69 -10.30 -4.13
C ASP A 282 -0.20 -9.97 -5.55
N ARG A 283 -0.41 -10.95 -6.46
CA ARG A 283 0.00 -10.85 -7.86
C ARG A 283 -0.64 -9.69 -8.59
N TRP A 284 -1.88 -9.38 -8.24
CA TRP A 284 -2.62 -8.27 -8.83
C TRP A 284 -2.03 -6.91 -8.47
N PHE A 285 -1.63 -6.78 -7.20
CA PHE A 285 -0.94 -5.60 -6.72
C PHE A 285 0.40 -5.42 -7.44
N LEU A 286 1.22 -6.50 -7.50
CA LEU A 286 2.52 -6.45 -8.17
C LEU A 286 2.41 -6.14 -9.67
N ASP A 287 1.41 -6.72 -10.36
CA ASP A 287 1.21 -6.50 -11.79
C ASP A 287 0.89 -5.04 -12.13
N ARG A 288 0.25 -4.33 -11.22
CA ARG A 288 -0.12 -2.92 -11.41
C ARG A 288 0.99 -1.92 -11.12
N ILE A 289 1.88 -2.24 -10.18
CA ILE A 289 2.88 -1.28 -9.71
C ILE A 289 4.30 -1.60 -10.16
N CYS A 290 4.64 -2.89 -10.40
CA CYS A 290 6.02 -3.27 -10.62
C CYS A 290 6.49 -2.99 -12.04
N THR A 291 7.67 -2.43 -12.15
CA THR A 291 8.44 -2.27 -13.40
C THR A 291 9.46 -3.38 -13.58
N HIS A 292 9.82 -4.07 -12.50
CA HIS A 292 10.79 -5.17 -12.48
C HIS A 292 10.35 -6.25 -11.50
N ILE A 293 10.74 -7.49 -11.75
CA ILE A 293 10.47 -8.63 -10.88
C ILE A 293 11.77 -9.30 -10.47
N LEU A 294 11.91 -9.58 -9.18
CA LEU A 294 12.97 -10.42 -8.61
C LEU A 294 12.34 -11.70 -8.07
N SER A 295 12.48 -12.80 -8.81
CA SER A 295 11.81 -14.06 -8.50
C SER A 295 12.77 -15.07 -7.89
N PHE A 296 12.45 -15.51 -6.68
CA PHE A 296 13.13 -16.61 -6.00
C PHE A 296 12.52 -17.95 -6.46
N GLU A 297 13.22 -18.65 -7.35
CA GLU A 297 12.74 -19.88 -7.99
C GLU A 297 12.97 -21.15 -7.14
N GLY A 298 13.74 -21.05 -6.07
CA GLY A 298 14.19 -22.16 -5.22
C GLY A 298 15.59 -22.63 -5.59
N ASP A 299 16.14 -23.50 -4.75
CA ASP A 299 17.49 -24.08 -4.89
C ASP A 299 18.63 -23.06 -5.10
N GLY A 300 18.42 -21.84 -4.59
CA GLY A 300 19.37 -20.73 -4.69
C GLY A 300 19.35 -19.99 -6.02
N ASN A 301 18.41 -20.30 -6.91
CA ASN A 301 18.23 -19.58 -8.16
C ASN A 301 17.29 -18.38 -7.98
N VAL A 302 17.73 -17.21 -8.42
CA VAL A 302 16.95 -15.97 -8.41
C VAL A 302 17.05 -15.31 -9.77
N VAL A 303 15.90 -14.97 -10.35
CA VAL A 303 15.80 -14.35 -11.68
C VAL A 303 15.41 -12.88 -11.50
N TYR A 304 16.18 -11.99 -12.11
CA TYR A 304 15.84 -10.57 -12.22
C TYR A 304 15.31 -10.30 -13.62
N TYR A 305 14.09 -9.76 -13.71
CA TYR A 305 13.36 -9.56 -14.95
C TYR A 305 12.82 -8.12 -15.03
N GLU A 306 13.02 -7.46 -16.17
CA GLU A 306 12.45 -6.14 -16.46
C GLU A 306 11.09 -6.31 -17.13
N GLY A 307 10.05 -5.86 -16.48
CA GLY A 307 8.65 -5.97 -16.91
C GLY A 307 7.68 -6.15 -15.76
N SER A 308 6.40 -6.22 -16.07
CA SER A 308 5.32 -6.48 -15.12
C SER A 308 5.33 -7.93 -14.61
N TYR A 309 4.49 -8.21 -13.60
CA TYR A 309 4.31 -9.57 -13.13
C TYR A 309 3.74 -10.49 -14.23
N SER A 310 2.79 -10.01 -15.04
CA SER A 310 2.20 -10.75 -16.16
C SER A 310 3.22 -11.06 -17.26
N ASP A 311 4.11 -10.10 -17.57
CA ASP A 311 5.19 -10.30 -18.55
C ASP A 311 6.17 -11.37 -18.07
N TYR A 312 6.52 -11.33 -16.78
CA TYR A 312 7.37 -12.36 -16.17
C TYR A 312 6.72 -13.76 -16.18
N GLU A 313 5.41 -13.87 -15.87
CA GLU A 313 4.69 -15.15 -15.95
C GLU A 313 4.69 -15.70 -17.39
N GLN A 314 4.54 -14.84 -18.38
CA GLN A 314 4.61 -15.24 -19.79
C GLN A 314 6.02 -15.70 -20.15
N TYR A 315 7.04 -14.92 -19.80
CA TYR A 315 8.45 -15.29 -19.98
C TYR A 315 8.74 -16.67 -19.37
N LYS A 316 8.25 -16.94 -18.17
CA LYS A 316 8.41 -18.20 -17.49
C LYS A 316 7.72 -19.37 -18.21
N ARG A 317 6.54 -19.15 -18.80
CA ARG A 317 5.85 -20.18 -19.61
C ARG A 317 6.62 -20.51 -20.88
N ASP A 318 7.14 -19.49 -21.54
CA ASP A 318 7.86 -19.64 -22.80
C ASP A 318 9.21 -20.32 -22.63
N HIS A 319 9.87 -20.17 -21.46
CA HIS A 319 11.19 -20.74 -21.18
C HIS A 319 11.14 -22.05 -20.36
N ASN A 320 10.00 -22.41 -19.76
CA ASN A 320 9.79 -23.68 -19.07
C ASN A 320 9.19 -24.70 -20.05
N ASP A 321 9.99 -25.25 -20.95
CA ASP A 321 9.66 -26.37 -21.86
C ASP A 321 8.49 -27.27 -21.38
N GLY A 322 7.24 -26.80 -21.42
CA GLY A 322 6.02 -27.60 -21.21
C GLY A 322 5.91 -28.40 -19.89
N LYS A 323 6.76 -28.19 -18.92
CA LYS A 323 6.61 -28.79 -17.58
C LYS A 323 5.56 -28.03 -16.78
N GLU A 324 4.30 -28.42 -16.94
CA GLU A 324 3.26 -28.02 -15.98
C GLU A 324 3.76 -28.35 -14.56
N PRO A 325 3.57 -27.43 -13.59
CA PRO A 325 3.88 -27.71 -12.19
C PRO A 325 3.10 -28.95 -11.77
N THR A 326 3.79 -30.05 -11.53
CA THR A 326 3.19 -31.29 -11.06
C THR A 326 2.44 -30.99 -9.76
N ARG A 327 1.10 -31.03 -9.80
CA ARG A 327 0.26 -30.91 -8.62
C ARG A 327 0.74 -31.90 -7.60
N ARG A 328 1.31 -31.46 -6.47
CA ARG A 328 1.59 -32.34 -5.34
C ARG A 328 0.26 -32.99 -4.93
N ARG A 329 0.11 -34.29 -5.21
CA ARG A 329 -1.02 -35.07 -4.73
C ARG A 329 -0.88 -35.17 -3.21
N TYR A 330 -1.70 -34.43 -2.49
CA TYR A 330 -1.82 -34.63 -1.05
C TYR A 330 -2.31 -36.08 -0.80
N ARG A 331 -1.64 -36.79 0.10
CA ARG A 331 -2.15 -38.07 0.59
C ARG A 331 -3.54 -37.81 1.20
N LYS A 332 -4.56 -38.57 0.75
CA LYS A 332 -5.86 -38.59 1.43
C LYS A 332 -5.58 -39.02 2.87
N LEU A 333 -6.06 -38.24 3.85
CA LEU A 333 -6.17 -38.68 5.22
C LEU A 333 -7.06 -39.93 5.20
N MET A 334 -6.50 -41.07 5.58
CA MET A 334 -7.32 -42.25 5.88
C MET A 334 -8.02 -41.96 7.20
N GLU A 335 -9.36 -42.10 7.21
CA GLU A 335 -10.17 -42.10 8.42
C GLU A 335 -9.79 -43.24 9.36
#